data_f9032d1e2d431bd978f82eb3dfed82cc
#
_entry.id   f9032d1e2d431bd978f82eb3dfed82cc
#
_cell.length_a   1.000
_cell.length_b   1.000
_cell.length_c   1.000
_cell.angle_alpha   90.00
_cell.angle_beta   90.00
_cell.angle_gamma   90.00
#
_symmetry.space_group_name_H-M   'P 1'
#
loop_
_entity.id
_entity.type
_entity.pdbx_description
1 polymer ?
#
loop_
_entity_poly.entity_id
_entity_poly.type
_entity_poly.pdbx_seq_one_letter_code
_entity_poly.pdbx_strand_id
1 'polypeptide(L)'
;MSLGYGGTLIKHLEDDTSIIYSYSSYNLNDEKYRNADRIFDGTITVNKSCFVEPEIHEKLRKMPSGRKKLVVKRIPQGVDISEMMKSGKLVIENSNNMWDCLNGIDRIALHLCYILFNDYQKNGSYPDMCSYHV
;
A
#
# COMPACT_ATOMS: atom_id res chain seq x y z
N MET A 1 -6.59 19.35 9.54
CA MET A 1 -8.02 18.94 9.63
C MET A 1 -8.23 17.67 8.82
N SER A 2 -8.91 16.70 9.39
CA SER A 2 -9.25 15.46 8.68
C SER A 2 -10.43 15.69 7.74
N LEU A 3 -10.35 15.12 6.53
CA LEU A 3 -11.47 15.13 5.59
C LEU A 3 -12.50 14.04 5.90
N GLY A 4 -12.16 13.08 6.78
CA GLY A 4 -13.09 12.10 7.30
C GLY A 4 -13.29 10.87 6.42
N TYR A 5 -12.35 10.54 5.55
CA TYR A 5 -12.44 9.31 4.76
C TYR A 5 -11.08 8.61 4.68
N GLY A 6 -11.12 7.34 4.32
CA GLY A 6 -9.91 6.55 4.17
C GLY A 6 -10.20 5.06 4.16
N GLY A 7 -9.21 4.30 4.55
CA GLY A 7 -9.32 2.85 4.63
C GLY A 7 -8.09 2.21 5.26
N THR A 8 -8.18 0.90 5.45
CA THR A 8 -7.09 0.10 6.00
C THR A 8 -7.06 -1.25 5.28
N LEU A 9 -5.86 -1.74 4.99
CA LEU A 9 -5.69 -3.12 4.54
C LEU A 9 -4.93 -3.92 5.59
N ILE A 10 -5.25 -5.20 5.68
CA ILE A 10 -4.54 -6.15 6.54
C ILE A 10 -4.24 -7.43 5.75
N LYS A 11 -3.05 -7.97 5.96
CA LYS A 11 -2.65 -9.21 5.33
C LYS A 11 -3.52 -10.35 5.84
N HIS A 12 -4.13 -11.08 4.90
CA HIS A 12 -5.01 -12.20 5.21
C HIS A 12 -4.33 -13.54 4.95
N LEU A 13 -3.72 -13.69 3.77
CA LEU A 13 -3.00 -14.91 3.36
C LEU A 13 -1.77 -14.54 2.56
N GLU A 14 -0.74 -15.36 2.67
CA GLU A 14 0.48 -15.21 1.89
C GLU A 14 0.99 -16.60 1.49
N ASP A 15 1.34 -16.76 0.21
CA ASP A 15 2.04 -17.95 -0.28
C ASP A 15 3.36 -17.52 -0.96
N ASP A 16 4.01 -18.46 -1.69
CA ASP A 16 5.29 -18.18 -2.32
C ASP A 16 5.23 -17.14 -3.44
N THR A 17 4.07 -16.96 -4.06
CA THR A 17 3.91 -16.10 -5.24
C THR A 17 3.05 -14.88 -5.04
N SER A 18 2.12 -14.90 -4.08
CA SER A 18 1.14 -13.82 -3.89
C SER A 18 0.81 -13.56 -2.44
N ILE A 19 0.24 -12.38 -2.20
CA ILE A 19 -0.30 -11.99 -0.91
C ILE A 19 -1.72 -11.51 -1.13
N ILE A 20 -2.64 -11.95 -0.28
CA ILE A 20 -4.04 -11.51 -0.29
C ILE A 20 -4.25 -10.62 0.93
N TYR A 21 -4.67 -9.39 0.68
CA TYR A 21 -5.05 -8.43 1.71
C TYR A 21 -6.55 -8.26 1.72
N SER A 22 -7.12 -8.14 2.91
CA SER A 22 -8.50 -7.65 3.09
C SER A 22 -8.44 -6.16 3.35
N TYR A 23 -9.36 -5.39 2.81
CA TYR A 23 -9.37 -3.95 3.08
C TYR A 23 -10.77 -3.44 3.41
N SER A 24 -10.81 -2.35 4.16
CA SER A 24 -12.01 -1.59 4.45
C SER A 24 -11.93 -0.20 3.81
N SER A 25 -13.08 0.36 3.46
CA SER A 25 -13.20 1.73 2.97
C SER A 25 -14.29 2.42 3.77
N TYR A 26 -14.14 3.71 4.05
CA TYR A 26 -15.15 4.47 4.79
C TYR A 26 -15.14 5.95 4.38
N ASN A 27 -16.30 6.57 4.57
CA ASN A 27 -16.45 8.03 4.45
C ASN A 27 -17.40 8.50 5.56
N LEU A 28 -16.85 9.17 6.57
CA LEU A 28 -17.62 9.66 7.71
C LEU A 28 -18.62 10.76 7.35
N ASN A 29 -18.45 11.39 6.19
CA ASN A 29 -19.33 12.45 5.70
C ASN A 29 -20.58 11.92 5.01
N ASP A 30 -20.64 10.61 4.73
CA ASP A 30 -21.77 9.96 4.07
C ASP A 30 -22.23 8.81 4.95
N GLU A 31 -23.45 8.93 5.47
CA GLU A 31 -24.04 7.94 6.37
C GLU A 31 -24.08 6.53 5.76
N LYS A 32 -24.36 6.44 4.46
CA LYS A 32 -24.40 5.18 3.74
C LYS A 32 -23.04 4.46 3.69
N TYR A 33 -21.96 5.22 3.62
CA TYR A 33 -20.59 4.68 3.45
C TYR A 33 -19.72 4.89 4.69
N ARG A 34 -20.33 5.19 5.82
CA ARG A 34 -19.59 5.48 7.06
C ARG A 34 -18.80 4.26 7.55
N ASN A 35 -19.33 3.05 7.32
CA ASN A 35 -18.69 1.80 7.74
C ASN A 35 -18.25 1.85 9.21
N ALA A 36 -19.18 2.18 10.10
CA ALA A 36 -18.89 2.38 11.52
C ALA A 36 -18.22 1.16 12.17
N ASP A 37 -18.59 -0.05 11.74
CA ASP A 37 -18.02 -1.30 12.23
C ASP A 37 -16.68 -1.66 11.57
N ARG A 38 -16.20 -0.88 10.63
CA ARG A 38 -14.95 -1.11 9.88
C ARG A 38 -14.89 -2.51 9.30
N ILE A 39 -15.88 -2.88 8.50
CA ILE A 39 -15.96 -4.18 7.85
C ILE A 39 -14.91 -4.27 6.74
N PHE A 40 -14.10 -5.34 6.76
CA PHE A 40 -13.06 -5.61 5.77
C PHE A 40 -13.60 -6.57 4.70
N ASP A 41 -14.42 -6.06 3.80
CA ASP A 41 -15.09 -6.84 2.76
C ASP A 41 -14.50 -6.67 1.36
N GLY A 42 -13.53 -5.79 1.20
CA GLY A 42 -12.77 -5.67 -0.04
C GLY A 42 -11.55 -6.57 -0.03
N THR A 43 -11.03 -6.91 -1.21
CA THR A 43 -9.87 -7.80 -1.35
C THR A 43 -8.86 -7.20 -2.33
N ILE A 44 -7.59 -7.23 -1.96
CA ILE A 44 -6.47 -6.84 -2.82
C ILE A 44 -5.54 -8.03 -2.91
N THR A 45 -5.42 -8.63 -4.09
CA THR A 45 -4.51 -9.75 -4.36
C THR A 45 -3.32 -9.24 -5.14
N VAL A 46 -2.13 -9.41 -4.61
CA VAL A 46 -0.88 -8.87 -5.17
C VAL A 46 0.10 -9.99 -5.44
N ASN A 47 0.56 -10.10 -6.68
CA ASN A 47 1.69 -10.96 -6.99
C ASN A 47 2.95 -10.35 -6.39
N LYS A 48 3.81 -11.16 -5.78
CA LYS A 48 5.03 -10.65 -5.14
C LYS A 48 5.97 -9.94 -6.11
N SER A 49 5.89 -10.23 -7.40
CA SER A 49 6.67 -9.53 -8.44
C SER A 49 6.26 -8.06 -8.61
N CYS A 50 5.11 -7.65 -8.08
CA CYS A 50 4.68 -6.25 -8.11
C CYS A 50 5.47 -5.38 -7.13
N PHE A 51 6.08 -5.97 -6.12
CA PHE A 51 6.86 -5.24 -5.13
C PHE A 51 8.22 -4.90 -5.71
N VAL A 52 8.42 -3.63 -6.01
CA VAL A 52 9.65 -3.11 -6.64
C VAL A 52 10.67 -2.80 -5.55
N GLU A 53 11.92 -3.23 -5.78
CA GLU A 53 13.01 -2.93 -4.86
C GLU A 53 13.43 -1.47 -5.00
N PRO A 54 13.78 -0.80 -3.89
CA PRO A 54 14.32 0.55 -3.96
C PRO A 54 15.71 0.54 -4.54
N GLU A 55 16.13 1.67 -5.10
CA GLU A 55 17.55 1.88 -5.44
C GLU A 55 18.32 2.10 -4.15
N ILE A 56 19.40 1.34 -3.96
CA ILE A 56 20.19 1.42 -2.73
C ILE A 56 21.51 2.09 -3.05
N HIS A 57 21.77 3.19 -2.34
CA HIS A 57 23.04 3.94 -2.43
C HIS A 57 23.78 3.80 -1.11
N GLU A 58 25.03 3.36 -1.20
CA GLU A 58 25.91 3.22 -0.06
C GLU A 58 27.09 4.19 -0.19
N LYS A 59 27.39 4.89 0.87
CA LYS A 59 28.50 5.84 0.92
C LYS A 59 29.21 5.78 2.26
N LEU A 60 30.54 5.71 2.22
CA LEU A 60 31.35 5.85 3.43
C LEU A 60 31.50 7.34 3.74
N ARG A 61 31.12 7.72 4.95
CA ARG A 61 31.31 9.08 5.46
C ARG A 61 32.36 9.08 6.57
N LYS A 62 33.28 10.03 6.49
CA LYS A 62 34.24 10.29 7.57
C LYS A 62 33.53 11.06 8.69
N MET A 63 33.55 10.52 9.89
CA MET A 63 33.00 11.17 11.07
C MET A 63 34.00 12.13 11.69
N PRO A 64 33.57 13.10 12.52
CA PRO A 64 34.48 14.01 13.24
C PRO A 64 35.52 13.30 14.10
N SER A 65 35.21 12.08 14.57
CA SER A 65 36.13 11.24 15.33
C SER A 65 37.23 10.58 14.49
N GLY A 66 37.25 10.78 13.17
CA GLY A 66 38.16 10.11 12.25
C GLY A 66 37.69 8.74 11.78
N ARG A 67 36.63 8.20 12.36
CA ARG A 67 36.05 6.92 11.95
C ARG A 67 35.20 7.10 10.68
N LYS A 68 35.12 6.04 9.85
CA LYS A 68 34.24 6.01 8.68
C LYS A 68 32.94 5.32 9.06
N LYS A 69 31.83 5.89 8.61
CA LYS A 69 30.49 5.31 8.78
C LYS A 69 29.89 5.01 7.43
N LEU A 70 29.35 3.80 7.27
CA LEU A 70 28.58 3.44 6.09
C LEU A 70 27.20 4.08 6.17
N VAL A 71 26.88 4.93 5.20
CA VAL A 71 25.55 5.54 5.07
C VAL A 71 24.82 4.84 3.94
N VAL A 72 23.67 4.23 4.27
CA VAL A 72 22.82 3.54 3.29
C VAL A 72 21.60 4.40 3.04
N LYS A 73 21.34 4.72 1.79
CA LYS A 73 20.18 5.49 1.36
C LYS A 73 19.33 4.64 0.42
N ARG A 74 18.04 4.51 0.75
CA ARG A 74 17.04 3.85 -0.09
C ARG A 74 16.27 4.90 -0.87
N ILE A 75 16.30 4.80 -2.20
CA ILE A 75 15.58 5.73 -3.08
C ILE A 75 14.36 4.98 -3.62
N PRO A 76 13.14 5.39 -3.24
CA PRO A 76 11.93 4.74 -3.73
C PRO A 76 11.82 4.83 -5.24
N GLN A 77 11.44 3.73 -5.88
CA GLN A 77 11.17 3.64 -7.31
C GLN A 77 9.68 3.78 -7.58
N GLY A 78 9.34 4.39 -8.70
CA GLY A 78 7.95 4.49 -9.12
C GLY A 78 7.34 3.13 -9.43
N VAL A 79 6.03 3.00 -9.19
CA VAL A 79 5.28 1.80 -9.49
C VAL A 79 4.19 2.12 -10.50
N ASP A 80 3.94 1.19 -11.41
CA ASP A 80 2.87 1.31 -12.41
C ASP A 80 1.72 0.37 -12.05
N ILE A 81 0.81 0.87 -11.23
CA ILE A 81 -0.36 0.09 -10.77
C ILE A 81 -1.25 -0.30 -11.94
N SER A 82 -1.42 0.59 -12.91
CA SER A 82 -2.24 0.31 -14.09
C SER A 82 -1.72 -0.89 -14.89
N GLU A 83 -0.41 -0.98 -15.09
CA GLU A 83 0.21 -2.13 -15.76
C GLU A 83 0.07 -3.41 -14.96
N MET A 84 0.23 -3.34 -13.65
CA MET A 84 0.03 -4.49 -12.75
C MET A 84 -1.39 -5.05 -12.87
N MET A 85 -2.39 -4.16 -12.95
CA MET A 85 -3.79 -4.57 -13.09
C MET A 85 -4.06 -5.17 -14.47
N LYS A 86 -3.51 -4.58 -15.53
CA LYS A 86 -3.66 -5.09 -16.89
C LYS A 86 -3.07 -6.49 -17.06
N SER A 87 -1.94 -6.74 -16.42
CA SER A 87 -1.26 -8.04 -16.48
C SER A 87 -1.86 -9.11 -15.55
N GLY A 88 -2.85 -8.73 -14.73
CA GLY A 88 -3.48 -9.62 -13.75
C GLY A 88 -2.65 -9.88 -12.51
N LYS A 89 -1.55 -9.16 -12.32
CA LYS A 89 -0.66 -9.31 -11.15
C LYS A 89 -1.19 -8.58 -9.92
N LEU A 90 -2.08 -7.63 -10.12
CA LEU A 90 -2.77 -6.92 -9.04
C LEU A 90 -4.27 -6.98 -9.34
N VAL A 91 -5.04 -7.55 -8.42
CA VAL A 91 -6.49 -7.69 -8.54
C VAL A 91 -7.15 -7.04 -7.34
N ILE A 92 -8.04 -6.09 -7.59
CA ILE A 92 -8.81 -5.41 -6.56
C ILE A 92 -10.28 -5.82 -6.69
N GLU A 93 -10.83 -6.40 -5.62
CA GLU A 93 -12.26 -6.64 -5.48
C GLU A 93 -12.81 -5.58 -4.53
N ASN A 94 -13.64 -4.70 -5.06
CA ASN A 94 -14.09 -3.50 -4.34
C ASN A 94 -14.89 -3.84 -3.08
N SER A 95 -14.67 -3.03 -2.03
CA SER A 95 -15.51 -3.05 -0.84
C SER A 95 -16.94 -2.61 -1.18
N ASN A 96 -17.93 -3.15 -0.46
CA ASN A 96 -19.31 -2.70 -0.55
C ASN A 96 -19.49 -1.25 -0.05
N ASN A 97 -18.51 -0.75 0.69
CA ASN A 97 -18.49 0.63 1.18
C ASN A 97 -17.70 1.58 0.26
N MET A 98 -17.45 1.16 -0.97
CA MET A 98 -16.83 2.02 -1.97
C MET A 98 -17.75 3.21 -2.28
N TRP A 99 -17.27 4.41 -2.00
CA TRP A 99 -18.03 5.65 -2.21
C TRP A 99 -17.44 6.52 -3.33
N ASP A 100 -16.21 6.24 -3.77
CA ASP A 100 -15.53 6.95 -4.84
C ASP A 100 -14.71 5.95 -5.65
N CYS A 101 -14.83 6.00 -6.97
CA CYS A 101 -14.13 5.05 -7.83
C CYS A 101 -13.49 5.75 -9.03
N LEU A 102 -12.45 5.11 -9.57
CA LEU A 102 -11.79 5.51 -10.80
C LEU A 102 -11.81 4.30 -11.74
N ASN A 103 -12.50 4.44 -12.88
CA ASN A 103 -12.66 3.35 -13.86
C ASN A 103 -13.20 2.05 -13.22
N GLY A 104 -14.14 2.17 -12.29
CA GLY A 104 -14.76 1.04 -11.62
C GLY A 104 -13.97 0.44 -10.46
N ILE A 105 -12.81 1.02 -10.13
CA ILE A 105 -11.96 0.57 -9.03
C ILE A 105 -12.05 1.54 -7.87
N ASP A 106 -12.18 1.01 -6.66
CA ASP A 106 -12.22 1.80 -5.43
C ASP A 106 -10.96 2.66 -5.32
N ARG A 107 -11.14 3.98 -5.28
CA ARG A 107 -10.02 4.93 -5.19
C ARG A 107 -9.26 4.79 -3.87
N ILE A 108 -9.94 4.45 -2.80
CA ILE A 108 -9.29 4.17 -1.50
C ILE A 108 -8.37 2.95 -1.61
N ALA A 109 -8.82 1.90 -2.31
CA ALA A 109 -7.98 0.71 -2.54
C ALA A 109 -6.72 1.07 -3.34
N LEU A 110 -6.83 1.96 -4.32
CA LEU A 110 -5.67 2.43 -5.09
C LEU A 110 -4.67 3.17 -4.21
N HIS A 111 -5.15 4.05 -3.32
CA HIS A 111 -4.29 4.75 -2.35
C HIS A 111 -3.60 3.76 -1.41
N LEU A 112 -4.33 2.75 -0.93
CA LEU A 112 -3.76 1.71 -0.09
C LEU A 112 -2.67 0.91 -0.81
N CYS A 113 -2.84 0.63 -2.11
CA CYS A 113 -1.82 -0.04 -2.90
C CYS A 113 -0.54 0.80 -3.01
N TYR A 114 -0.66 2.11 -3.23
CA TYR A 114 0.52 2.99 -3.26
C TYR A 114 1.26 2.98 -1.91
N ILE A 115 0.53 3.06 -0.81
CA ILE A 115 1.13 2.99 0.53
C ILE A 115 1.82 1.64 0.74
N LEU A 116 1.16 0.55 0.33
CA LEU A 116 1.70 -0.80 0.44
C LEU A 116 3.06 -0.94 -0.26
N PHE A 117 3.15 -0.48 -1.50
CA PHE A 117 4.38 -0.58 -2.28
C PHE A 117 5.48 0.35 -1.74
N ASN A 118 5.12 1.55 -1.29
CA ASN A 118 6.07 2.47 -0.68
C ASN A 118 6.62 1.93 0.65
N ASP A 119 5.76 1.36 1.47
CA ASP A 119 6.18 0.78 2.76
C ASP A 119 7.12 -0.41 2.56
N TYR A 120 6.86 -1.23 1.54
CA TYR A 120 7.75 -2.32 1.20
C TYR A 120 9.16 -1.81 0.81
N GLN A 121 9.24 -0.79 -0.04
CA GLN A 121 10.52 -0.23 -0.46
C GLN A 121 11.26 0.41 0.72
N LYS A 122 10.53 1.02 1.64
CA LYS A 122 11.09 1.71 2.81
C LYS A 122 11.62 0.74 3.86
N ASN A 123 10.90 -0.36 4.10
CA ASN A 123 11.17 -1.28 5.20
C ASN A 123 11.83 -2.59 4.77
N GLY A 124 11.76 -2.94 3.48
CA GLY A 124 12.34 -4.18 2.96
C GLY A 124 11.55 -5.44 3.29
N SER A 125 10.31 -5.29 3.76
CA SER A 125 9.44 -6.43 4.10
C SER A 125 8.01 -6.14 3.66
N TYR A 126 7.23 -7.20 3.41
CA TYR A 126 5.83 -7.06 3.06
C TYR A 126 5.03 -6.57 4.26
N PRO A 127 4.36 -5.41 4.18
CA PRO A 127 3.59 -4.90 5.31
C PRO A 127 2.46 -5.84 5.72
N ASP A 128 2.22 -5.94 7.03
CA ASP A 128 1.07 -6.66 7.56
C ASP A 128 -0.19 -5.79 7.56
N MET A 129 -0.03 -4.48 7.67
CA MET A 129 -1.13 -3.53 7.71
C MET A 129 -0.68 -2.20 7.12
N CYS A 130 -1.56 -1.58 6.33
CA CYS A 130 -1.39 -0.21 5.86
C CYS A 130 -2.69 0.54 6.04
N SER A 131 -2.60 1.84 6.31
CA SER A 131 -3.76 2.69 6.51
C SER A 131 -3.63 3.98 5.71
N TYR A 132 -4.77 4.46 5.22
CA TYR A 132 -4.90 5.73 4.52
C TYR A 132 -6.05 6.51 5.19
N HIS A 133 -5.73 7.62 5.83
CA HIS A 133 -6.71 8.47 6.49
C HIS A 133 -6.51 9.92 6.05
N VAL A 134 -7.58 10.52 5.59
CA VAL A 134 -7.55 11.92 5.12
C VAL A 134 -8.47 12.81 5.94
#